data_067bcdbca7de11f0fb5a6e2d9d407111
#
_entry.id   067bcdbca7de11f0fb5a6e2d9d407111
#
_cell.length_a   1.000
_cell.length_b   1.000
_cell.length_c   1.000
_cell.angle_alpha   90.00
_cell.angle_beta   90.00
_cell.angle_gamma   90.00
#
_symmetry.space_group_name_H-M   'P 1'
#
loop_
_entity.id
_entity.type
_entity.pdbx_description
1 polymer ?
#
loop_
_entity_poly.entity_id
_entity_poly.type
_entity_poly.pdbx_seq_one_letter_code
_entity_poly.pdbx_strand_id
1 'polypeptide(L)'
;MKKLFKYTFTLFTLAALLFFFLVGKITDKSMNKVEVLDNYEPSQHAKQLHRDLIIADLHADNLLWDRDLTSVTAHGMVDLPKLISGNYTLQVFDAVIKSPRNLNYLSNSADTDNLTLLAAANRWPFKTWFSLYARALHQSELLKTAVQNSSQLEFIQTQDDLNYFLRLRKNNSYKIGAILSIEGLHALEGDFQNLDGLYDAGFRIMGLVHFFDNEIGGSSAGESKQGLTDFGKRIIHEMEKKEIIIDLAHASPKLIEEVLQIVKRPVIVSHTGVNGTF
;
A
#
# COMPACT_ATOMS: atom_id res chain seq x y z
N MET A 1 34.59 36.40 4.86
CA MET A 1 33.19 36.07 5.27
C MET A 1 32.23 36.04 4.10
N LYS A 2 32.01 37.11 3.30
CA LYS A 2 31.00 37.11 2.20
C LYS A 2 31.20 36.01 1.14
N LYS A 3 32.45 35.70 0.74
CA LYS A 3 32.73 34.61 -0.22
C LYS A 3 32.41 33.22 0.36
N LEU A 4 32.79 32.96 1.60
CA LEU A 4 32.52 31.69 2.28
C LEU A 4 31.00 31.47 2.42
N PHE A 5 30.26 32.50 2.85
CA PHE A 5 28.80 32.47 2.94
C PHE A 5 28.15 32.15 1.56
N LYS A 6 28.64 32.79 0.48
CA LYS A 6 28.15 32.51 -0.87
C LYS A 6 28.38 31.05 -1.28
N TYR A 7 29.55 30.48 -1.02
CA TYR A 7 29.83 29.08 -1.35
C TYR A 7 29.00 28.10 -0.52
N THR A 8 28.87 28.34 0.80
CA THR A 8 28.03 27.48 1.66
C THR A 8 26.56 27.56 1.27
N PHE A 9 26.03 28.73 0.95
CA PHE A 9 24.67 28.89 0.46
C PHE A 9 24.45 28.19 -0.88
N THR A 10 25.38 28.34 -1.84
CA THR A 10 25.28 27.65 -3.14
C THR A 10 25.32 26.12 -2.97
N LEU A 11 26.21 25.60 -2.12
CA LEU A 11 26.29 24.17 -1.85
C LEU A 11 25.02 23.63 -1.20
N PHE A 12 24.46 24.35 -0.21
CA PHE A 12 23.19 24.00 0.43
C PHE A 12 22.03 23.99 -0.57
N THR A 13 21.95 25.02 -1.43
CA THR A 13 20.91 25.08 -2.47
C THR A 13 21.03 23.92 -3.44
N LEU A 14 22.24 23.59 -3.88
CA LEU A 14 22.46 22.45 -4.76
C LEU A 14 22.08 21.12 -4.08
N ALA A 15 22.48 20.92 -2.83
CA ALA A 15 22.10 19.73 -2.05
C ALA A 15 20.58 19.60 -1.89
N ALA A 16 19.88 20.71 -1.61
CA ALA A 16 18.42 20.74 -1.52
C ALA A 16 17.77 20.38 -2.88
N LEU A 17 18.26 20.95 -3.98
CA LEU A 17 17.76 20.60 -5.31
C LEU A 17 17.97 19.13 -5.63
N LEU A 18 19.15 18.58 -5.36
CA LEU A 18 19.43 17.15 -5.54
C LEU A 18 18.47 16.29 -4.68
N PHE A 19 18.29 16.66 -3.42
CA PHE A 19 17.37 15.93 -2.52
C PHE A 19 15.93 15.92 -3.06
N PHE A 20 15.35 17.07 -3.35
CA PHE A 20 13.93 17.18 -3.73
C PHE A 20 13.61 16.74 -5.17
N PHE A 21 14.59 16.60 -6.05
CA PHE A 21 14.35 16.26 -7.46
C PHE A 21 14.94 14.93 -7.91
N LEU A 22 15.90 14.38 -7.17
CA LEU A 22 16.59 13.15 -7.58
C LEU A 22 16.45 12.01 -6.58
N VAL A 23 16.50 12.27 -5.26
CA VAL A 23 16.56 11.19 -4.26
C VAL A 23 15.35 10.26 -4.37
N GLY A 24 14.11 10.77 -4.43
CA GLY A 24 12.91 9.95 -4.58
C GLY A 24 12.95 9.06 -5.82
N LYS A 25 13.32 9.63 -6.97
CA LYS A 25 13.42 8.89 -8.25
C LYS A 25 14.51 7.83 -8.26
N ILE A 26 15.66 8.12 -7.66
CA ILE A 26 16.76 7.15 -7.54
C ILE A 26 16.36 6.01 -6.62
N THR A 27 15.73 6.32 -5.49
CA THR A 27 15.23 5.31 -4.53
C THR A 27 14.18 4.42 -5.20
N ASP A 28 13.18 4.99 -5.86
CA ASP A 28 12.17 4.25 -6.62
C ASP A 28 12.83 3.31 -7.63
N LYS A 29 13.68 3.83 -8.51
CA LYS A 29 14.37 3.03 -9.52
C LYS A 29 15.25 1.92 -8.93
N SER A 30 15.86 2.14 -7.77
CA SER A 30 16.73 1.15 -7.13
C SER A 30 15.96 0.04 -6.45
N MET A 31 14.81 0.36 -5.84
CA MET A 31 13.98 -0.59 -5.09
C MET A 31 12.99 -1.36 -5.99
N ASN A 32 12.61 -0.79 -7.13
CA ASN A 32 11.61 -1.36 -8.03
C ASN A 32 12.22 -1.88 -9.34
N LYS A 33 13.40 -2.48 -9.28
CA LYS A 33 14.00 -3.13 -10.45
C LYS A 33 13.13 -4.28 -10.93
N VAL A 34 12.98 -4.38 -12.25
CA VAL A 34 12.32 -5.51 -12.90
C VAL A 34 13.40 -6.30 -13.63
N GLU A 35 13.51 -7.58 -13.27
CA GLU A 35 14.32 -8.54 -14.01
C GLU A 35 13.42 -9.30 -14.97
N VAL A 36 13.73 -9.19 -16.26
CA VAL A 36 13.04 -9.96 -17.31
C VAL A 36 13.73 -11.29 -17.43
N LEU A 37 12.98 -12.38 -17.20
CA LEU A 37 13.50 -13.73 -17.45
C LEU A 37 13.53 -13.96 -18.98
N ASP A 38 14.72 -14.08 -19.54
CA ASP A 38 14.90 -14.43 -20.94
C ASP A 38 14.35 -15.86 -21.21
N ASN A 39 13.66 -16.02 -22.33
CA ASN A 39 13.16 -17.30 -22.85
C ASN A 39 12.03 -17.98 -22.04
N TYR A 40 11.26 -17.24 -21.24
CA TYR A 40 10.03 -17.81 -20.68
C TYR A 40 8.90 -17.76 -21.70
N GLU A 41 8.60 -18.92 -22.30
CA GLU A 41 7.50 -19.09 -23.26
C GLU A 41 6.42 -20.00 -22.68
N PRO A 42 5.30 -19.46 -22.15
CA PRO A 42 4.21 -20.27 -21.65
C PRO A 42 3.53 -21.05 -22.78
N SER A 43 3.04 -22.27 -22.49
CA SER A 43 2.31 -23.10 -23.48
C SER A 43 1.05 -22.37 -23.95
N GLN A 44 0.54 -22.79 -25.14
CA GLN A 44 -0.71 -22.22 -25.68
C GLN A 44 -1.90 -22.49 -24.75
N HIS A 45 -1.92 -23.66 -24.07
CA HIS A 45 -2.94 -23.95 -23.05
C HIS A 45 -2.85 -23.00 -21.85
N ALA A 46 -1.66 -22.72 -21.33
CA ALA A 46 -1.47 -21.76 -20.25
C ALA A 46 -1.89 -20.35 -20.67
N LYS A 47 -1.54 -19.91 -21.89
CA LYS A 47 -1.97 -18.61 -22.44
C LYS A 47 -3.50 -18.53 -22.59
N GLN A 48 -4.16 -19.62 -22.98
CA GLN A 48 -5.63 -19.64 -23.05
C GLN A 48 -6.26 -19.58 -21.67
N LEU A 49 -5.82 -20.44 -20.74
CA LEU A 49 -6.30 -20.43 -19.36
C LEU A 49 -6.16 -19.03 -18.73
N HIS A 50 -4.99 -18.41 -18.90
CA HIS A 50 -4.75 -17.05 -18.37
C HIS A 50 -5.73 -16.01 -18.92
N ARG A 51 -6.10 -16.10 -20.20
CA ARG A 51 -7.10 -15.18 -20.79
C ARG A 51 -8.50 -15.36 -20.20
N ASP A 52 -8.84 -16.58 -19.79
CA ASP A 52 -10.18 -16.91 -19.29
C ASP A 52 -10.34 -16.66 -17.78
N LEU A 53 -9.24 -16.41 -17.06
CA LEU A 53 -9.25 -16.16 -15.63
C LEU A 53 -9.74 -14.74 -15.27
N ILE A 54 -10.41 -14.64 -14.14
CA ILE A 54 -10.58 -13.39 -13.39
C ILE A 54 -9.43 -13.31 -12.40
N ILE A 55 -8.51 -12.36 -12.62
CA ILE A 55 -7.29 -12.22 -11.82
C ILE A 55 -7.43 -11.01 -10.90
N ALA A 56 -7.28 -11.23 -9.61
CA ALA A 56 -7.19 -10.18 -8.60
C ALA A 56 -5.83 -10.24 -7.91
N ASP A 57 -5.09 -9.14 -7.94
CA ASP A 57 -3.92 -8.93 -7.11
C ASP A 57 -4.33 -8.22 -5.84
N LEU A 58 -3.98 -8.78 -4.67
CA LEU A 58 -4.46 -8.31 -3.40
C LEU A 58 -3.51 -7.32 -2.71
N HIS A 59 -2.33 -7.01 -3.32
CA HIS A 59 -1.38 -6.11 -2.68
C HIS A 59 -0.38 -5.50 -3.65
N ALA A 60 -0.30 -4.17 -3.71
CA ALA A 60 0.75 -3.45 -4.42
C ALA A 60 1.00 -2.05 -3.85
N ASP A 61 2.27 -1.75 -3.51
CA ASP A 61 2.72 -0.51 -2.84
C ASP A 61 2.98 0.65 -3.82
N ASN A 62 2.23 0.71 -4.89
CA ASN A 62 2.48 1.69 -5.97
C ASN A 62 2.25 3.13 -5.56
N LEU A 63 1.37 3.35 -4.55
CA LEU A 63 1.02 4.68 -4.06
C LEU A 63 2.14 5.34 -3.26
N LEU A 64 3.17 4.58 -2.89
CA LEU A 64 4.36 5.08 -2.21
C LEU A 64 5.26 5.92 -3.13
N TRP A 65 5.20 5.68 -4.44
CA TRP A 65 6.13 6.24 -5.42
C TRP A 65 5.50 7.41 -6.19
N ASP A 66 6.33 8.40 -6.55
CA ASP A 66 5.92 9.56 -7.37
C ASP A 66 5.85 9.14 -8.86
N ARG A 67 4.96 8.18 -9.17
CA ARG A 67 4.72 7.66 -10.51
C ARG A 67 3.29 7.92 -10.97
N ASP A 68 3.12 8.24 -12.24
CA ASP A 68 1.81 8.26 -12.87
C ASP A 68 1.35 6.81 -13.10
N LEU A 69 0.35 6.35 -12.34
CA LEU A 69 -0.20 5.00 -12.44
C LEU A 69 -0.86 4.72 -13.80
N THR A 70 -1.21 5.74 -14.57
CA THR A 70 -1.88 5.61 -15.88
C THR A 70 -0.89 5.46 -17.03
N SER A 71 0.39 5.69 -16.78
CA SER A 71 1.48 5.66 -17.77
C SER A 71 2.42 4.47 -17.55
N VAL A 72 2.91 3.89 -18.64
CA VAL A 72 3.91 2.81 -18.59
C VAL A 72 5.20 3.29 -17.94
N THR A 73 5.72 2.53 -16.97
CA THR A 73 7.00 2.80 -16.34
C THR A 73 8.05 1.75 -16.72
N ALA A 74 9.32 2.18 -16.82
CA ALA A 74 10.44 1.29 -17.16
C ALA A 74 10.86 0.39 -15.98
N HIS A 75 10.35 0.62 -14.77
CA HIS A 75 10.62 -0.13 -13.55
C HIS A 75 9.35 -0.24 -12.71
N GLY A 76 9.34 -1.15 -11.74
CA GLY A 76 8.13 -1.51 -11.00
C GLY A 76 7.21 -2.43 -11.79
N MET A 77 6.47 -3.28 -11.07
CA MET A 77 5.67 -4.35 -11.67
C MET A 77 4.27 -3.90 -12.02
N VAL A 78 3.74 -2.85 -11.39
CA VAL A 78 2.34 -2.42 -11.49
C VAL A 78 2.25 -0.99 -12.03
N ASP A 79 1.56 -0.85 -13.12
CA ASP A 79 0.96 0.37 -13.69
C ASP A 79 -0.22 -0.07 -14.56
N LEU A 80 -1.13 0.83 -14.88
CA LEU A 80 -2.35 0.50 -15.62
C LEU A 80 -2.10 -0.24 -16.95
N PRO A 81 -1.15 0.18 -17.82
CA PRO A 81 -0.85 -0.56 -19.03
C PRO A 81 -0.35 -1.99 -18.78
N LYS A 82 0.46 -2.22 -17.72
CA LYS A 82 0.93 -3.56 -17.36
C LYS A 82 -0.21 -4.44 -16.83
N LEU A 83 -1.09 -3.89 -15.98
CA LEU A 83 -2.27 -4.61 -15.49
C LEU A 83 -3.18 -5.04 -16.64
N ILE A 84 -3.42 -4.14 -17.60
CA ILE A 84 -4.22 -4.46 -18.78
C ILE A 84 -3.54 -5.55 -19.63
N SER A 85 -2.25 -5.42 -19.92
CA SER A 85 -1.50 -6.41 -20.70
C SER A 85 -1.39 -7.77 -20.01
N GLY A 86 -1.35 -7.78 -18.66
CA GLY A 86 -1.37 -8.96 -17.82
C GLY A 86 -2.75 -9.57 -17.58
N ASN A 87 -3.79 -9.07 -18.23
CA ASN A 87 -5.19 -9.51 -18.04
C ASN A 87 -5.68 -9.44 -16.58
N TYR A 88 -5.15 -8.52 -15.77
CA TYR A 88 -5.66 -8.30 -14.43
C TYR A 88 -7.09 -7.76 -14.48
N THR A 89 -7.90 -8.16 -13.52
CA THR A 89 -9.28 -7.68 -13.34
C THR A 89 -9.36 -6.67 -12.22
N LEU A 90 -8.80 -7.02 -11.06
CA LEU A 90 -8.79 -6.19 -9.86
C LEU A 90 -7.35 -6.00 -9.38
N GLN A 91 -7.04 -4.81 -8.92
CA GLN A 91 -5.81 -4.48 -8.23
C GLN A 91 -6.13 -3.82 -6.91
N VAL A 92 -5.63 -4.38 -5.82
CA VAL A 92 -5.59 -3.69 -4.53
C VAL A 92 -4.35 -2.83 -4.49
N PHE A 93 -4.54 -1.52 -4.40
CA PHE A 93 -3.48 -0.53 -4.21
C PHE A 93 -3.33 -0.25 -2.73
N ASP A 94 -2.16 -0.52 -2.20
CA ASP A 94 -1.90 -0.37 -0.78
C ASP A 94 -1.18 0.94 -0.43
N ALA A 95 -1.57 1.51 0.69
CA ALA A 95 -0.93 2.68 1.25
C ALA A 95 0.05 2.26 2.35
N VAL A 96 1.34 2.33 2.04
CA VAL A 96 2.43 2.16 3.01
C VAL A 96 2.69 3.49 3.69
N ILE A 97 2.57 3.56 5.00
CA ILE A 97 2.63 4.83 5.73
C ILE A 97 3.83 4.98 6.65
N LYS A 98 4.48 3.87 7.05
CA LYS A 98 5.69 3.89 7.88
C LYS A 98 6.51 2.63 7.63
N SER A 99 7.84 2.80 7.58
CA SER A 99 8.79 1.70 7.48
C SER A 99 9.97 1.94 8.41
N PRO A 100 10.32 0.98 9.29
CA PRO A 100 11.43 1.11 10.23
C PRO A 100 12.78 1.16 9.50
N ARG A 101 13.78 1.77 10.14
CA ARG A 101 15.18 1.68 9.70
C ARG A 101 15.71 0.27 10.00
N ASN A 102 16.65 -0.19 9.15
CA ASN A 102 17.26 -1.51 9.29
C ASN A 102 16.22 -2.63 9.35
N LEU A 103 15.19 -2.52 8.52
CA LEU A 103 14.10 -3.46 8.40
C LEU A 103 14.62 -4.90 8.33
N ASN A 104 14.05 -5.78 9.17
CA ASN A 104 14.35 -7.20 9.18
C ASN A 104 13.10 -8.03 9.55
N TYR A 105 13.15 -9.34 9.33
CA TYR A 105 12.02 -10.23 9.58
C TYR A 105 11.89 -10.71 11.04
N LEU A 106 12.82 -10.35 11.91
CA LEU A 106 12.86 -10.87 13.28
C LEU A 106 12.24 -9.92 14.30
N SER A 107 12.69 -8.65 14.30
CA SER A 107 12.23 -7.66 15.28
C SER A 107 12.52 -6.25 14.80
N ASN A 108 11.50 -5.41 14.77
CA ASN A 108 11.60 -4.00 14.40
C ASN A 108 10.91 -3.14 15.45
N SER A 109 11.60 -2.06 15.85
CA SER A 109 11.03 -1.02 16.70
C SER A 109 10.15 -0.07 15.90
N ALA A 110 9.12 0.44 16.55
CA ALA A 110 8.28 1.51 16.02
C ALA A 110 8.93 2.91 16.06
N ASP A 111 10.14 3.07 16.65
CA ASP A 111 10.75 4.37 16.95
C ASP A 111 11.33 5.08 15.72
N THR A 112 11.52 4.36 14.61
CA THR A 112 12.16 4.90 13.41
C THR A 112 11.22 4.85 12.20
N ASP A 113 11.49 5.73 11.23
CA ASP A 113 10.68 5.82 10.02
C ASP A 113 11.50 6.32 8.83
N ASN A 114 11.66 5.49 7.82
CA ASN A 114 12.31 5.85 6.57
C ASN A 114 11.40 6.63 5.62
N LEU A 115 10.07 6.47 5.75
CA LEU A 115 9.14 7.09 4.82
C LEU A 115 9.03 8.60 5.01
N THR A 116 9.36 9.14 6.18
CA THR A 116 9.44 10.60 6.38
C THR A 116 10.40 11.25 5.38
N LEU A 117 11.58 10.65 5.18
CA LEU A 117 12.57 11.18 4.21
C LEU A 117 12.10 11.00 2.77
N LEU A 118 11.46 9.88 2.46
CA LEU A 118 10.91 9.62 1.12
C LEU A 118 9.76 10.58 0.80
N ALA A 119 8.82 10.80 1.74
CA ALA A 119 7.73 11.76 1.60
C ALA A 119 8.27 13.19 1.33
N ALA A 120 9.33 13.58 2.05
CA ALA A 120 9.99 14.87 1.83
C ALA A 120 10.66 14.93 0.44
N ALA A 121 11.42 13.89 0.06
CA ALA A 121 12.10 13.82 -1.23
C ALA A 121 11.11 13.82 -2.42
N ASN A 122 9.96 13.17 -2.27
CA ASN A 122 8.87 13.18 -3.24
C ASN A 122 7.99 14.43 -3.14
N ARG A 123 8.33 15.38 -2.27
CA ARG A 123 7.61 16.66 -2.11
C ARG A 123 6.12 16.46 -1.76
N TRP A 124 5.83 15.42 -1.03
CA TRP A 124 4.49 15.22 -0.49
C TRP A 124 4.07 16.41 0.38
N PRO A 125 2.78 16.69 0.56
CA PRO A 125 2.30 17.79 1.39
C PRO A 125 2.97 17.80 2.77
N PHE A 126 3.38 18.96 3.27
CA PHE A 126 4.17 19.11 4.50
C PHE A 126 3.57 18.38 5.72
N LYS A 127 2.24 18.32 5.82
CA LYS A 127 1.55 17.59 6.88
C LYS A 127 1.89 16.09 6.91
N THR A 128 2.20 15.48 5.76
CA THR A 128 2.56 14.05 5.66
C THR A 128 3.92 13.71 6.27
N TRP A 129 4.75 14.72 6.52
CA TRP A 129 6.07 14.51 7.13
C TRP A 129 5.95 14.22 8.62
N PHE A 130 4.83 14.58 9.25
CA PHE A 130 4.62 14.52 10.71
C PHE A 130 3.38 13.73 11.12
N SER A 131 2.49 13.35 10.19
CA SER A 131 1.28 12.59 10.46
C SER A 131 1.16 11.39 9.54
N LEU A 132 1.02 10.22 10.12
CA LEU A 132 0.80 8.96 9.42
C LEU A 132 -0.59 8.92 8.80
N TYR A 133 -1.59 9.45 9.51
CA TYR A 133 -2.93 9.63 8.99
C TYR A 133 -2.95 10.52 7.74
N ALA A 134 -2.22 11.64 7.77
CA ALA A 134 -2.11 12.50 6.59
C ALA A 134 -1.42 11.81 5.40
N ARG A 135 -0.47 10.87 5.65
CA ARG A 135 0.14 10.06 4.58
C ARG A 135 -0.86 9.11 3.93
N ALA A 136 -1.70 8.46 4.75
CA ALA A 136 -2.76 7.61 4.24
C ALA A 136 -3.71 8.40 3.35
N LEU A 137 -4.21 9.55 3.81
CA LEU A 137 -5.08 10.41 3.01
C LEU A 137 -4.42 10.89 1.71
N HIS A 138 -3.13 11.22 1.75
CA HIS A 138 -2.41 11.65 0.55
C HIS A 138 -2.34 10.52 -0.50
N GLN A 139 -2.04 9.29 -0.07
CA GLN A 139 -1.98 8.14 -0.98
C GLN A 139 -3.38 7.79 -1.54
N SER A 140 -4.44 7.94 -0.74
CA SER A 140 -5.82 7.87 -1.24
C SER A 140 -6.07 8.87 -2.38
N GLU A 141 -5.65 10.11 -2.22
CA GLU A 141 -5.83 11.15 -3.26
C GLU A 141 -5.01 10.86 -4.53
N LEU A 142 -3.84 10.21 -4.43
CA LEU A 142 -3.08 9.75 -5.59
C LEU A 142 -3.89 8.73 -6.41
N LEU A 143 -4.50 7.73 -5.75
CA LEU A 143 -5.32 6.73 -6.44
C LEU A 143 -6.59 7.38 -7.05
N LYS A 144 -7.30 8.22 -6.30
CA LYS A 144 -8.48 8.93 -6.82
C LYS A 144 -8.15 9.77 -8.04
N THR A 145 -7.00 10.45 -8.02
CA THR A 145 -6.51 11.23 -9.16
C THR A 145 -6.25 10.33 -10.38
N ALA A 146 -5.63 9.16 -10.18
CA ALA A 146 -5.41 8.22 -11.28
C ALA A 146 -6.73 7.70 -11.86
N VAL A 147 -7.71 7.39 -11.00
CA VAL A 147 -9.07 6.99 -11.43
C VAL A 147 -9.77 8.10 -12.22
N GLN A 148 -9.67 9.33 -11.77
CA GLN A 148 -10.27 10.50 -12.48
C GLN A 148 -9.62 10.75 -13.84
N ASN A 149 -8.33 10.47 -13.97
CA ASN A 149 -7.56 10.71 -15.19
C ASN A 149 -7.62 9.55 -16.19
N SER A 150 -8.29 8.43 -15.86
CA SER A 150 -8.36 7.27 -16.74
C SER A 150 -9.75 6.64 -16.78
N SER A 151 -10.33 6.54 -17.96
CA SER A 151 -11.59 5.80 -18.17
C SER A 151 -11.42 4.27 -18.03
N GLN A 152 -10.21 3.77 -17.87
CA GLN A 152 -9.88 2.35 -17.74
C GLN A 152 -9.73 1.89 -16.28
N LEU A 153 -9.70 2.83 -15.30
CA LEU A 153 -9.75 2.53 -13.88
C LEU A 153 -11.14 2.80 -13.32
N GLU A 154 -11.64 1.85 -12.52
CA GLU A 154 -12.91 1.99 -11.79
C GLU A 154 -12.63 1.84 -10.30
N PHE A 155 -13.01 2.82 -9.49
CA PHE A 155 -12.82 2.77 -8.05
C PHE A 155 -13.91 1.91 -7.40
N ILE A 156 -13.51 0.83 -6.74
CA ILE A 156 -14.42 -0.15 -6.13
C ILE A 156 -14.44 0.09 -4.62
N GLN A 157 -15.58 0.54 -4.11
CA GLN A 157 -15.78 0.84 -2.69
C GLN A 157 -16.92 0.05 -2.07
N THR A 158 -17.81 -0.51 -2.89
CA THR A 158 -18.98 -1.27 -2.45
C THR A 158 -19.14 -2.56 -3.26
N GLN A 159 -19.96 -3.47 -2.77
CA GLN A 159 -20.35 -4.66 -3.53
C GLN A 159 -21.08 -4.30 -4.82
N ASP A 160 -21.87 -3.23 -4.81
CA ASP A 160 -22.60 -2.76 -6.01
C ASP A 160 -21.62 -2.21 -7.06
N ASP A 161 -20.59 -1.48 -6.64
CA ASP A 161 -19.51 -1.04 -7.56
C ASP A 161 -18.82 -2.24 -8.19
N LEU A 162 -18.47 -3.27 -7.41
CA LEU A 162 -17.87 -4.50 -7.91
C LEU A 162 -18.78 -5.20 -8.91
N ASN A 163 -20.05 -5.37 -8.58
CA ASN A 163 -21.03 -6.01 -9.47
C ASN A 163 -21.22 -5.22 -10.77
N TYR A 164 -21.28 -3.90 -10.68
CA TYR A 164 -21.37 -3.03 -11.85
C TYR A 164 -20.10 -3.15 -12.71
N PHE A 165 -18.93 -3.03 -12.11
CA PHE A 165 -17.64 -3.17 -12.76
C PHE A 165 -17.50 -4.52 -13.50
N LEU A 166 -17.83 -5.64 -12.86
CA LEU A 166 -17.75 -6.97 -13.46
C LEU A 166 -18.68 -7.10 -14.69
N ARG A 167 -19.84 -6.44 -14.68
CA ARG A 167 -20.72 -6.35 -15.88
C ARG A 167 -20.09 -5.51 -16.99
N LEU A 168 -19.50 -4.37 -16.66
CA LEU A 168 -18.78 -3.54 -17.64
C LEU A 168 -17.63 -4.29 -18.28
N ARG A 169 -16.85 -5.02 -17.49
CA ARG A 169 -15.66 -5.73 -17.94
C ARG A 169 -15.99 -6.85 -18.92
N LYS A 170 -17.15 -7.51 -18.82
CA LYS A 170 -17.60 -8.52 -19.81
C LYS A 170 -17.60 -7.96 -21.24
N ASN A 171 -17.86 -6.67 -21.40
CA ASN A 171 -17.90 -5.97 -22.69
C ASN A 171 -16.62 -5.17 -22.98
N ASN A 172 -15.75 -4.98 -22.00
CA ASN A 172 -14.50 -4.23 -22.11
C ASN A 172 -13.44 -4.77 -21.16
N SER A 173 -12.65 -5.71 -21.65
CA SER A 173 -11.57 -6.39 -20.87
C SER A 173 -10.40 -5.47 -20.48
N TYR A 174 -10.36 -4.23 -21.00
CA TYR A 174 -9.30 -3.25 -20.68
C TYR A 174 -9.58 -2.43 -19.43
N LYS A 175 -10.70 -2.68 -18.75
CA LYS A 175 -10.99 -2.01 -17.48
C LYS A 175 -10.38 -2.77 -16.30
N ILE A 176 -9.84 -2.03 -15.37
CA ILE A 176 -9.24 -2.52 -14.11
C ILE A 176 -10.04 -1.94 -12.93
N GLY A 177 -10.50 -2.78 -12.03
CA GLY A 177 -11.09 -2.35 -10.76
C GLY A 177 -9.98 -2.06 -9.75
N ALA A 178 -9.98 -0.86 -9.18
CA ALA A 178 -9.03 -0.41 -8.16
C ALA A 178 -9.70 -0.45 -6.79
N ILE A 179 -9.09 -1.16 -5.85
CA ILE A 179 -9.50 -1.18 -4.44
C ILE A 179 -8.38 -0.52 -3.63
N LEU A 180 -8.73 0.33 -2.67
CA LEU A 180 -7.76 0.99 -1.79
C LEU A 180 -7.63 0.22 -0.49
N SER A 181 -6.39 -0.10 -0.12
CA SER A 181 -6.02 -0.71 1.15
C SER A 181 -4.97 0.10 1.90
N ILE A 182 -4.77 -0.22 3.17
CA ILE A 182 -3.73 0.37 4.01
C ILE A 182 -2.99 -0.70 4.80
N GLU A 183 -1.68 -0.62 4.81
CA GLU A 183 -0.79 -1.55 5.49
C GLU A 183 -0.42 -1.05 6.88
N GLY A 184 -1.27 -1.40 7.82
CA GLY A 184 -1.13 -1.10 9.24
C GLY A 184 -1.92 0.10 9.75
N LEU A 185 -2.76 -0.15 10.76
CA LEU A 185 -3.61 0.85 11.40
C LEU A 185 -2.87 1.76 12.40
N HIS A 186 -1.54 1.77 12.42
CA HIS A 186 -0.77 2.85 13.04
C HIS A 186 -1.05 4.22 12.38
N ALA A 187 -1.72 4.23 11.21
CA ALA A 187 -2.32 5.43 10.62
C ALA A 187 -3.37 6.10 11.49
N LEU A 188 -3.97 5.37 12.42
CA LEU A 188 -4.95 5.93 13.35
C LEU A 188 -4.31 6.88 14.36
N GLU A 189 -2.98 6.79 14.59
CA GLU A 189 -2.25 7.64 15.57
C GLU A 189 -2.91 7.60 16.96
N GLY A 190 -3.53 6.46 17.33
CA GLY A 190 -4.25 6.27 18.60
C GLY A 190 -5.64 6.94 18.67
N ASP A 191 -6.06 7.64 17.61
CA ASP A 191 -7.38 8.27 17.56
C ASP A 191 -8.40 7.39 16.85
N PHE A 192 -9.45 7.00 17.60
CA PHE A 192 -10.53 6.17 17.08
C PHE A 192 -11.30 6.83 15.92
N GLN A 193 -11.42 8.15 15.92
CA GLN A 193 -12.17 8.89 14.90
C GLN A 193 -11.46 8.87 13.53
N ASN A 194 -10.15 8.64 13.50
CA ASN A 194 -9.40 8.54 12.26
C ASN A 194 -9.84 7.32 11.41
N LEU A 195 -10.48 6.31 12.01
CA LEU A 195 -11.05 5.18 11.26
C LEU A 195 -12.17 5.65 10.31
N ASP A 196 -13.05 6.55 10.76
CA ASP A 196 -14.09 7.13 9.91
C ASP A 196 -13.48 7.89 8.74
N GLY A 197 -12.47 8.70 9.00
CA GLY A 197 -11.77 9.44 7.96
C GLY A 197 -11.05 8.56 6.93
N LEU A 198 -10.46 7.42 7.35
CA LEU A 198 -9.90 6.44 6.41
C LEU A 198 -11.00 5.79 5.57
N TYR A 199 -12.12 5.40 6.18
CA TYR A 199 -13.26 4.84 5.45
C TYR A 199 -13.83 5.81 4.42
N ASP A 200 -14.01 7.08 4.80
CA ASP A 200 -14.51 8.16 3.93
C ASP A 200 -13.49 8.49 2.82
N ALA A 201 -12.20 8.32 3.09
CA ALA A 201 -11.15 8.42 2.09
C ALA A 201 -11.17 7.29 1.06
N GLY A 202 -11.92 6.21 1.30
CA GLY A 202 -12.13 5.11 0.35
C GLY A 202 -11.40 3.82 0.69
N PHE A 203 -10.72 3.73 1.83
CA PHE A 203 -10.11 2.49 2.29
C PHE A 203 -11.18 1.44 2.59
N ARG A 204 -11.05 0.24 2.00
CA ARG A 204 -11.99 -0.89 2.18
C ARG A 204 -11.34 -2.16 2.66
N ILE A 205 -10.01 -2.24 2.57
CA ILE A 205 -9.18 -3.29 3.15
C ILE A 205 -8.21 -2.59 4.11
N MET A 206 -8.09 -3.08 5.34
CA MET A 206 -7.18 -2.49 6.31
C MET A 206 -6.39 -3.58 7.04
N GLY A 207 -5.07 -3.54 6.85
CA GLY A 207 -4.11 -4.33 7.62
C GLY A 207 -3.98 -3.80 9.05
N LEU A 208 -4.02 -4.70 10.03
CA LEU A 208 -4.00 -4.30 11.44
C LEU A 208 -2.64 -3.75 11.88
N VAL A 209 -1.58 -4.37 11.40
CA VAL A 209 -0.17 -4.05 11.71
C VAL A 209 0.66 -4.10 10.44
N HIS A 210 1.90 -3.61 10.51
CA HIS A 210 2.89 -3.78 9.46
C HIS A 210 4.16 -4.43 10.06
N PHE A 211 5.35 -3.92 9.83
CA PHE A 211 6.62 -4.50 10.32
C PHE A 211 6.89 -4.33 11.82
N PHE A 212 6.05 -3.63 12.56
CA PHE A 212 6.23 -3.33 13.99
C PHE A 212 4.90 -3.35 14.73
N ASP A 213 4.96 -3.54 16.04
CA ASP A 213 3.79 -3.48 16.91
C ASP A 213 3.19 -2.07 16.94
N ASN A 214 1.87 -1.98 17.04
CA ASN A 214 1.17 -0.70 17.14
C ASN A 214 0.04 -0.78 18.20
N GLU A 215 -0.80 0.23 18.26
CA GLU A 215 -1.89 0.35 19.24
C GLU A 215 -2.99 -0.71 19.05
N ILE A 216 -3.03 -1.40 17.89
CA ILE A 216 -3.99 -2.48 17.61
C ILE A 216 -3.50 -3.80 18.21
N GLY A 217 -2.21 -4.11 17.99
CA GLY A 217 -1.65 -5.38 18.43
C GLY A 217 -0.22 -5.61 17.93
N GLY A 218 0.23 -6.85 17.99
CA GLY A 218 1.58 -7.25 17.65
C GLY A 218 1.77 -7.69 16.22
N SER A 219 2.88 -7.24 15.62
CA SER A 219 3.35 -7.70 14.31
C SER A 219 4.18 -8.99 14.43
N SER A 220 4.17 -9.83 13.40
CA SER A 220 5.07 -11.00 13.30
C SER A 220 6.56 -10.60 13.31
N ALA A 221 6.86 -9.40 12.84
CA ALA A 221 8.19 -8.80 12.84
C ALA A 221 8.34 -7.66 13.87
N GLY A 222 7.41 -7.55 14.82
CA GLY A 222 7.48 -6.60 15.94
C GLY A 222 8.34 -7.08 17.08
N GLU A 223 8.55 -6.24 18.08
CA GLU A 223 9.35 -6.55 19.27
C GLU A 223 8.58 -7.41 20.27
N SER A 224 7.32 -7.05 20.59
CA SER A 224 6.50 -7.75 21.58
C SER A 224 5.72 -8.92 20.98
N LYS A 225 5.32 -8.82 19.72
CA LYS A 225 4.46 -9.80 19.01
C LYS A 225 3.20 -10.15 19.83
N GLN A 226 2.69 -9.16 20.56
CA GLN A 226 1.54 -9.33 21.45
C GLN A 226 0.25 -9.66 20.69
N GLY A 227 -0.78 -10.04 21.41
CA GLY A 227 -2.14 -10.20 20.87
C GLY A 227 -2.83 -8.85 20.69
N LEU A 228 -4.15 -8.92 20.62
CA LEU A 228 -5.04 -7.80 20.40
C LEU A 228 -5.16 -6.92 21.65
N THR A 229 -4.98 -5.62 21.49
CA THR A 229 -5.20 -4.65 22.58
C THR A 229 -6.70 -4.36 22.76
N ASP A 230 -7.08 -3.71 23.87
CA ASP A 230 -8.48 -3.28 24.04
C ASP A 230 -8.86 -2.16 23.05
N PHE A 231 -7.93 -1.33 22.63
CA PHE A 231 -8.13 -0.38 21.53
C PHE A 231 -8.37 -1.15 20.22
N GLY A 232 -7.53 -2.14 19.91
CA GLY A 232 -7.66 -2.99 18.74
C GLY A 232 -9.01 -3.73 18.68
N LYS A 233 -9.50 -4.27 19.79
CA LYS A 233 -10.84 -4.90 19.86
C LYS A 233 -11.95 -3.94 19.44
N ARG A 234 -11.91 -2.70 19.94
CA ARG A 234 -12.89 -1.67 19.57
C ARG A 234 -12.81 -1.30 18.08
N ILE A 235 -11.60 -1.19 17.55
CA ILE A 235 -11.37 -0.91 16.12
C ILE A 235 -11.93 -2.03 15.26
N ILE A 236 -11.62 -3.31 15.55
CA ILE A 236 -12.15 -4.46 14.80
C ILE A 236 -13.68 -4.47 14.80
N HIS A 237 -14.28 -4.22 15.95
CA HIS A 237 -15.74 -4.15 16.05
C HIS A 237 -16.35 -3.06 15.15
N GLU A 238 -15.70 -1.90 15.06
CA GLU A 238 -16.16 -0.82 14.19
C GLU A 238 -15.89 -1.12 12.72
N MET A 239 -14.75 -1.76 12.39
CA MET A 239 -14.46 -2.22 11.04
C MET A 239 -15.53 -3.20 10.53
N GLU A 240 -15.97 -4.15 11.37
CA GLU A 240 -17.04 -5.08 11.01
C GLU A 240 -18.37 -4.38 10.75
N LYS A 241 -18.74 -3.38 11.55
CA LYS A 241 -19.97 -2.57 11.33
C LYS A 241 -19.92 -1.81 10.02
N LYS A 242 -18.75 -1.31 9.65
CA LYS A 242 -18.50 -0.57 8.40
C LYS A 242 -18.25 -1.49 7.20
N GLU A 243 -18.28 -2.79 7.39
CA GLU A 243 -17.99 -3.80 6.38
C GLU A 243 -16.58 -3.65 5.76
N ILE A 244 -15.62 -3.14 6.55
CA ILE A 244 -14.22 -3.07 6.18
C ILE A 244 -13.62 -4.47 6.24
N ILE A 245 -12.91 -4.89 5.20
CA ILE A 245 -12.20 -6.17 5.14
C ILE A 245 -10.95 -6.07 6.01
N ILE A 246 -10.84 -6.96 6.98
CA ILE A 246 -9.69 -7.06 7.86
C ILE A 246 -8.62 -7.90 7.18
N ASP A 247 -7.43 -7.33 7.04
CA ASP A 247 -6.26 -8.02 6.52
C ASP A 247 -5.32 -8.40 7.68
N LEU A 248 -4.97 -9.69 7.75
CA LEU A 248 -4.08 -10.27 8.76
C LEU A 248 -2.64 -10.42 8.28
N ALA A 249 -2.30 -9.90 7.10
CA ALA A 249 -0.89 -9.81 6.69
C ALA A 249 -0.08 -9.11 7.80
N HIS A 250 1.15 -9.54 8.01
CA HIS A 250 2.06 -9.08 9.07
C HIS A 250 1.62 -9.33 10.52
N ALA A 251 0.41 -9.79 10.78
CA ALA A 251 -0.07 -10.01 12.15
C ALA A 251 0.74 -11.13 12.86
N SER A 252 1.02 -10.94 14.14
CA SER A 252 1.62 -12.00 14.95
C SER A 252 0.68 -13.20 15.07
N PRO A 253 1.18 -14.43 15.28
CA PRO A 253 0.33 -15.61 15.49
C PRO A 253 -0.71 -15.39 16.59
N LYS A 254 -0.32 -14.72 17.68
CA LYS A 254 -1.20 -14.41 18.79
C LYS A 254 -2.28 -13.39 18.41
N LEU A 255 -1.92 -12.36 17.64
CA LEU A 255 -2.91 -11.40 17.13
C LEU A 255 -3.91 -12.08 16.20
N ILE A 256 -3.44 -12.95 15.28
CA ILE A 256 -4.32 -13.73 14.39
C ILE A 256 -5.31 -14.56 15.20
N GLU A 257 -4.82 -15.34 16.19
CA GLU A 257 -5.66 -16.19 17.03
C GLU A 257 -6.76 -15.38 17.72
N GLU A 258 -6.41 -14.27 18.36
CA GLU A 258 -7.36 -13.44 19.11
C GLU A 258 -8.34 -12.70 18.20
N VAL A 259 -7.92 -12.26 17.01
CA VAL A 259 -8.83 -11.66 16.01
C VAL A 259 -9.85 -12.69 15.53
N LEU A 260 -9.42 -13.90 15.18
CA LEU A 260 -10.31 -14.97 14.69
C LEU A 260 -11.36 -15.40 15.72
N GLN A 261 -11.12 -15.16 17.02
CA GLN A 261 -12.11 -15.44 18.07
C GLN A 261 -13.26 -14.42 18.13
N ILE A 262 -13.05 -13.19 17.61
CA ILE A 262 -14.04 -12.11 17.76
C ILE A 262 -14.70 -11.69 16.45
N VAL A 263 -14.07 -11.93 15.29
CA VAL A 263 -14.63 -11.56 13.99
C VAL A 263 -15.76 -12.48 13.59
N LYS A 264 -16.74 -11.93 12.88
CA LYS A 264 -17.91 -12.66 12.35
C LYS A 264 -17.90 -12.72 10.83
N ARG A 265 -17.17 -11.82 10.20
CA ARG A 265 -17.04 -11.73 8.74
C ARG A 265 -15.71 -12.37 8.29
N PRO A 266 -15.63 -12.82 7.04
CA PRO A 266 -14.36 -13.31 6.49
C PRO A 266 -13.25 -12.27 6.58
N VAL A 267 -12.05 -12.72 6.90
CA VAL A 267 -10.80 -11.94 6.87
C VAL A 267 -9.95 -12.41 5.71
N ILE A 268 -8.94 -11.62 5.32
CA ILE A 268 -7.97 -12.00 4.30
C ILE A 268 -6.54 -12.01 4.87
N VAL A 269 -5.65 -12.63 4.13
CA VAL A 269 -4.20 -12.44 4.18
C VAL A 269 -3.80 -12.03 2.78
N SER A 270 -3.62 -10.73 2.55
CA SER A 270 -3.39 -10.17 1.21
C SER A 270 -2.11 -10.68 0.58
N HIS A 271 -1.07 -10.84 1.39
CA HIS A 271 0.25 -11.33 1.00
C HIS A 271 0.96 -12.02 2.17
N THR A 272 1.79 -13.02 1.90
CA THR A 272 2.58 -13.74 2.91
C THR A 272 3.62 -14.66 2.25
N GLY A 273 4.60 -15.10 3.04
CA GLY A 273 5.45 -16.24 2.71
C GLY A 273 4.86 -17.55 3.24
N VAL A 274 5.18 -18.66 2.60
CA VAL A 274 4.76 -20.00 3.04
C VAL A 274 5.86 -20.64 3.90
N ASN A 275 5.51 -21.07 5.12
CA ASN A 275 6.46 -21.79 5.99
C ASN A 275 7.03 -23.02 5.26
N GLY A 276 8.34 -23.17 5.32
CA GLY A 276 9.08 -24.26 4.68
C GLY A 276 9.61 -23.95 3.27
N THR A 277 9.39 -22.73 2.76
CA THR A 277 10.02 -22.22 1.55
C THR A 277 11.20 -21.28 1.84
N PHE A 278 11.47 -20.98 3.11
CA PHE A 278 12.55 -20.12 3.60
C PHE A 278 13.40 -20.85 4.62
#